data_c39ac86d3a4674f5fd3ed81946c243ba
#
_entry.id   c39ac86d3a4674f5fd3ed81946c243ba
#
_cell.length_a   1.000
_cell.length_b   1.000
_cell.length_c   1.000
_cell.angle_alpha   90.00
_cell.angle_beta   90.00
_cell.angle_gamma   90.00
#
_symmetry.space_group_name_H-M   'P 1'
#
loop_
_entity.id
_entity.type
_entity.pdbx_description
1 polymer ?
#
loop_
_entity_poly.entity_id
_entity_poly.type
_entity_poly.pdbx_seq_one_letter_code
_entity_poly.pdbx_strand_id
1 'polypeptide(L)'
;GFIVFNEVTYPNLVNFFNELKVPYEKSDMSFSVSIKNSNVEYSGSGLGGIFANKLNLLNLKFLYMIREIISFYKTAPKLLESEIKEETLGNFLNKKKLSKYFIEYHLIPMVAAIWSMPFNKAKEMPLKFFLNFFTNHGLFKFKNRPQWYTVSNRSRAYVKKVTDKISGEIFKNYK
;
A
#
# COMPACT_ATOMS: atom_id res chain seq x y z
N GLY A 1 4.86 -8.01 -12.64
CA GLY A 1 3.59 -7.39 -12.97
C GLY A 1 3.01 -6.67 -11.76
N PHE A 2 2.10 -5.77 -11.99
CA PHE A 2 1.32 -5.12 -10.94
C PHE A 2 0.01 -5.91 -10.69
N ILE A 3 -0.59 -5.71 -9.52
CA ILE A 3 -1.85 -6.37 -9.15
C ILE A 3 -3.02 -5.42 -9.38
N VAL A 4 -2.88 -4.16 -8.96
CA VAL A 4 -3.91 -3.12 -9.03
C VAL A 4 -3.31 -1.81 -9.53
N PHE A 5 -4.16 -0.94 -10.07
CA PHE A 5 -3.83 0.41 -10.49
C PHE A 5 -5.04 1.33 -10.24
N ASN A 6 -4.86 2.64 -10.38
CA ASN A 6 -5.95 3.60 -10.35
C ASN A 6 -5.73 4.70 -11.40
N GLU A 7 -6.79 5.37 -11.78
CA GLU A 7 -6.77 6.35 -12.87
C GLU A 7 -6.03 7.65 -12.49
N VAL A 8 -6.00 7.99 -11.21
CA VAL A 8 -5.38 9.22 -10.71
C VAL A 8 -3.86 9.14 -10.74
N THR A 9 -3.31 8.02 -10.29
CA THR A 9 -1.85 7.84 -10.14
C THR A 9 -1.19 7.29 -11.40
N TYR A 10 -1.96 6.59 -12.26
CA TYR A 10 -1.44 5.89 -13.44
C TYR A 10 -2.11 6.31 -14.76
N PRO A 11 -2.21 7.61 -15.07
CA PRO A 11 -2.92 8.08 -16.28
C PRO A 11 -2.35 7.50 -17.58
N ASN A 12 -1.02 7.37 -17.68
CA ASN A 12 -0.38 6.81 -18.86
C ASN A 12 -0.69 5.32 -19.06
N LEU A 13 -0.79 4.55 -17.96
CA LEU A 13 -1.18 3.15 -18.02
C LEU A 13 -2.64 3.01 -18.45
N VAL A 14 -3.52 3.87 -17.96
CA VAL A 14 -4.94 3.89 -18.34
C VAL A 14 -5.07 4.22 -19.82
N ASN A 15 -4.38 5.25 -20.34
CA ASN A 15 -4.36 5.58 -21.74
C ASN A 15 -3.87 4.40 -22.61
N PHE A 16 -2.78 3.77 -22.21
CA PHE A 16 -2.25 2.58 -22.87
C PHE A 16 -3.26 1.42 -22.90
N PHE A 17 -3.99 1.18 -21.82
CA PHE A 17 -5.02 0.15 -21.78
C PHE A 17 -6.22 0.50 -22.67
N ASN A 18 -6.60 1.78 -22.73
CA ASN A 18 -7.68 2.24 -23.60
C ASN A 18 -7.32 2.07 -25.07
N GLU A 19 -6.10 2.43 -25.50
CA GLU A 19 -5.60 2.23 -26.87
C GLU A 19 -5.60 0.75 -27.28
N LEU A 20 -5.19 -0.12 -26.36
CA LEU A 20 -5.15 -1.56 -26.59
C LEU A 20 -6.50 -2.24 -26.35
N LYS A 21 -7.52 -1.49 -25.93
CA LYS A 21 -8.82 -2.05 -25.52
C LYS A 21 -8.68 -3.19 -24.51
N VAL A 22 -7.79 -2.99 -23.51
CA VAL A 22 -7.59 -3.94 -22.41
C VAL A 22 -8.74 -3.79 -21.41
N PRO A 23 -9.54 -4.83 -21.17
CA PRO A 23 -10.60 -4.74 -20.18
C PRO A 23 -10.03 -4.74 -18.76
N TYR A 24 -10.57 -3.91 -17.89
CA TYR A 24 -10.26 -3.88 -16.46
C TYR A 24 -11.53 -3.66 -15.64
N GLU A 25 -11.50 -4.08 -14.41
CA GLU A 25 -12.64 -4.07 -13.50
C GLU A 25 -12.30 -3.47 -12.16
N LYS A 26 -13.31 -2.98 -11.44
CA LYS A 26 -13.14 -2.40 -10.10
C LYS A 26 -12.62 -3.45 -9.14
N SER A 27 -11.67 -3.04 -8.30
CA SER A 27 -11.06 -3.86 -7.28
C SER A 27 -11.01 -3.11 -5.96
N ASP A 28 -10.99 -3.86 -4.87
CA ASP A 28 -10.74 -3.33 -3.54
C ASP A 28 -9.28 -3.52 -3.17
N MET A 29 -8.63 -2.43 -2.79
CA MET A 29 -7.31 -2.51 -2.17
C MET A 29 -7.49 -2.47 -0.65
N SER A 30 -7.64 -3.62 -0.05
CA SER A 30 -7.77 -3.81 1.38
C SER A 30 -6.48 -4.35 1.99
N PHE A 31 -6.28 -4.08 3.26
CA PHE A 31 -5.17 -4.56 4.06
C PHE A 31 -5.72 -5.14 5.36
N SER A 32 -5.30 -6.35 5.68
CA SER A 32 -5.66 -7.02 6.91
C SER A 32 -4.43 -7.55 7.63
N VAL A 33 -4.51 -7.62 8.94
CA VAL A 33 -3.45 -8.10 9.82
C VAL A 33 -4.00 -9.13 10.77
N SER A 34 -3.31 -10.26 10.87
CA SER A 34 -3.50 -11.27 11.89
C SER A 34 -2.15 -11.57 12.53
N ILE A 35 -2.03 -11.33 13.82
CA ILE A 35 -0.79 -11.51 14.57
C ILE A 35 -0.85 -12.80 15.35
N LYS A 36 -0.04 -13.77 14.92
CA LYS A 36 0.12 -15.04 15.64
C LYS A 36 0.54 -14.79 17.09
N ASN A 37 -0.06 -15.50 18.03
CA ASN A 37 0.18 -15.37 19.47
C ASN A 37 -0.26 -14.04 20.11
N SER A 38 -1.01 -13.22 19.40
CA SER A 38 -1.74 -12.09 19.97
C SER A 38 -3.17 -12.14 19.42
N ASN A 39 -4.16 -11.78 20.21
CA ASN A 39 -5.55 -11.75 19.73
C ASN A 39 -5.85 -10.52 18.85
N VAL A 40 -4.83 -10.02 18.12
CA VAL A 40 -4.98 -8.84 17.25
C VAL A 40 -5.23 -9.30 15.84
N GLU A 41 -6.48 -9.12 15.39
CA GLU A 41 -6.91 -9.33 14.02
C GLU A 41 -7.79 -8.16 13.60
N TYR A 42 -7.49 -7.56 12.47
CA TYR A 42 -8.28 -6.43 11.95
C TYR A 42 -8.05 -6.23 10.45
N SER A 43 -8.94 -5.49 9.81
CA SER A 43 -8.74 -5.00 8.44
C SER A 43 -9.04 -3.50 8.32
N GLY A 44 -8.50 -2.89 7.29
CA GLY A 44 -8.75 -1.48 6.95
C GLY A 44 -10.11 -1.19 6.32
N SER A 45 -11.03 -2.16 6.27
CA SER A 45 -12.33 -2.07 5.61
C SER A 45 -13.38 -1.40 6.51
N GLY A 46 -13.08 -0.22 7.04
CA GLY A 46 -13.98 0.53 7.91
C GLY A 46 -14.05 -0.01 9.34
N LEU A 47 -15.02 0.51 10.13
CA LEU A 47 -15.15 0.15 11.55
C LEU A 47 -15.41 -1.35 11.76
N GLY A 48 -16.21 -1.97 10.91
CA GLY A 48 -16.48 -3.41 10.99
C GLY A 48 -15.21 -4.26 10.81
N GLY A 49 -14.33 -3.85 9.92
CA GLY A 49 -13.04 -4.51 9.72
C GLY A 49 -12.05 -4.26 10.87
N ILE A 50 -11.97 -3.03 11.38
CA ILE A 50 -11.11 -2.69 12.52
C ILE A 50 -11.49 -3.49 13.77
N PHE A 51 -12.77 -3.69 14.02
CA PHE A 51 -13.30 -4.43 15.16
C PHE A 51 -13.88 -5.80 14.79
N ALA A 52 -13.38 -6.43 13.72
CA ALA A 52 -13.77 -7.79 13.34
C ALA A 52 -13.57 -8.76 14.50
N ASN A 53 -12.45 -8.66 15.21
CA ASN A 53 -12.29 -9.26 16.52
C ASN A 53 -12.80 -8.29 17.60
N LYS A 54 -13.96 -8.63 18.21
CA LYS A 54 -14.60 -7.78 19.24
C LYS A 54 -13.72 -7.57 20.48
N LEU A 55 -12.77 -8.46 20.77
CA LEU A 55 -11.83 -8.31 21.88
C LEU A 55 -10.92 -7.09 21.70
N ASN A 56 -10.74 -6.62 20.46
CA ASN A 56 -10.00 -5.39 20.18
C ASN A 56 -10.61 -4.15 20.82
N LEU A 57 -11.93 -4.15 21.09
CA LEU A 57 -12.61 -3.04 21.80
C LEU A 57 -12.13 -2.88 23.25
N LEU A 58 -11.68 -3.95 23.88
CA LEU A 58 -11.16 -3.97 25.26
C LEU A 58 -9.62 -3.90 25.32
N ASN A 59 -8.96 -3.95 24.18
CA ASN A 59 -7.51 -3.90 24.09
C ASN A 59 -6.99 -2.47 24.02
N LEU A 60 -6.60 -1.91 25.17
CA LEU A 60 -6.11 -0.53 25.25
C LEU A 60 -4.90 -0.26 24.35
N LYS A 61 -3.99 -1.24 24.16
CA LYS A 61 -2.83 -1.09 23.26
C LYS A 61 -3.28 -1.02 21.80
N PHE A 62 -4.29 -1.79 21.43
CA PHE A 62 -4.90 -1.73 20.10
C PHE A 62 -5.60 -0.39 19.86
N LEU A 63 -6.39 0.08 20.82
CA LEU A 63 -7.06 1.40 20.71
C LEU A 63 -6.04 2.53 20.62
N TYR A 64 -4.95 2.46 21.39
CA TYR A 64 -3.86 3.42 21.28
C TYR A 64 -3.19 3.39 19.91
N MET A 65 -2.96 2.19 19.34
CA MET A 65 -2.46 2.04 17.96
C MET A 65 -3.39 2.72 16.95
N ILE A 66 -4.71 2.56 17.05
CA ILE A 66 -5.66 3.23 16.16
C ILE A 66 -5.53 4.76 16.26
N ARG A 67 -5.38 5.30 17.46
CA ARG A 67 -5.10 6.74 17.66
C ARG A 67 -3.81 7.17 16.97
N GLU A 68 -2.74 6.37 17.09
CA GLU A 68 -1.46 6.65 16.41
C GLU A 68 -1.59 6.59 14.88
N ILE A 69 -2.33 5.62 14.34
CA ILE A 69 -2.63 5.55 12.91
C ILE A 69 -3.29 6.85 12.44
N ILE A 70 -4.33 7.29 13.13
CA ILE A 70 -5.06 8.51 12.77
C ILE A 70 -4.14 9.74 12.82
N SER A 71 -3.35 9.87 13.89
CA SER A 71 -2.41 10.97 14.06
C SER A 71 -1.32 10.96 12.99
N PHE A 72 -0.71 9.80 12.76
CA PHE A 72 0.36 9.63 11.79
C PHE A 72 -0.14 9.93 10.36
N TYR A 73 -1.28 9.39 9.97
CA TYR A 73 -1.82 9.62 8.62
C TYR A 73 -2.18 11.09 8.35
N LYS A 74 -2.53 11.85 9.38
CA LYS A 74 -2.78 13.29 9.26
C LYS A 74 -1.48 14.11 9.17
N THR A 75 -0.42 13.66 9.81
CA THR A 75 0.82 14.45 9.95
C THR A 75 1.91 14.03 8.96
N ALA A 76 1.97 12.76 8.58
CA ALA A 76 3.01 12.23 7.69
C ALA A 76 3.07 12.93 6.31
N PRO A 77 1.96 13.22 5.61
CA PRO A 77 2.03 13.96 4.35
C PRO A 77 2.67 15.33 4.47
N LYS A 78 2.45 16.02 5.59
CA LYS A 78 3.01 17.37 5.84
C LYS A 78 4.52 17.38 5.97
N LEU A 79 5.13 16.25 6.25
CA LEU A 79 6.59 16.14 6.30
C LEU A 79 7.22 16.39 4.92
N LEU A 80 6.50 16.16 3.83
CA LEU A 80 6.96 16.44 2.48
C LEU A 80 7.03 17.94 2.16
N GLU A 81 6.38 18.79 2.96
CA GLU A 81 6.41 20.25 2.82
C GLU A 81 7.71 20.86 3.40
N SER A 82 8.46 20.08 4.18
CA SER A 82 9.73 20.45 4.76
C SER A 82 10.88 19.67 4.13
N GLU A 83 12.11 20.17 4.28
CA GLU A 83 13.28 19.43 3.87
C GLU A 83 13.44 18.17 4.70
N ILE A 84 13.27 17.00 4.07
CA ILE A 84 13.44 15.71 4.70
C ILE A 84 14.93 15.35 4.64
N LYS A 85 15.56 15.26 5.81
CA LYS A 85 16.92 14.72 5.92
C LYS A 85 16.96 13.28 5.41
N GLU A 86 18.08 12.89 4.83
CA GLU A 86 18.30 11.50 4.44
C GLU A 86 18.28 10.60 5.68
N GLU A 87 17.18 9.89 5.85
CA GLU A 87 17.03 8.91 6.93
C GLU A 87 16.11 7.77 6.49
N THR A 88 16.23 6.64 7.18
CA THR A 88 15.37 5.48 6.96
C THR A 88 14.05 5.62 7.73
N LEU A 89 13.02 4.91 7.22
CA LEU A 89 11.74 4.80 7.90
C LEU A 89 11.91 4.33 9.36
N GLY A 90 12.75 3.31 9.59
CA GLY A 90 13.01 2.79 10.94
C GLY A 90 13.59 3.83 11.88
N ASN A 91 14.58 4.60 11.44
CA ASN A 91 15.19 5.67 12.24
C ASN A 91 14.17 6.76 12.58
N PHE A 92 13.37 7.17 11.62
CA PHE A 92 12.31 8.14 11.82
C PHE A 92 11.28 7.66 12.86
N LEU A 93 10.80 6.41 12.75
CA LEU A 93 9.82 5.84 13.66
C LEU A 93 10.35 5.76 15.09
N ASN A 94 11.63 5.41 15.28
CA ASN A 94 12.29 5.38 16.57
C ASN A 94 12.40 6.79 17.20
N LYS A 95 12.79 7.80 16.40
CA LYS A 95 12.86 9.20 16.85
C LYS A 95 11.50 9.74 17.28
N LYS A 96 10.42 9.36 16.57
CA LYS A 96 9.04 9.77 16.91
C LYS A 96 8.47 9.05 18.12
N LYS A 97 9.15 8.05 18.67
CA LYS A 97 8.72 7.25 19.83
C LYS A 97 7.31 6.66 19.66
N LEU A 98 6.99 6.24 18.44
CA LEU A 98 5.72 5.58 18.14
C LEU A 98 5.68 4.19 18.81
N SER A 99 4.49 3.74 19.19
CA SER A 99 4.35 2.48 19.90
C SER A 99 4.79 1.27 19.05
N LYS A 100 5.25 0.23 19.73
CA LYS A 100 5.56 -1.05 19.10
C LYS A 100 4.37 -1.63 18.35
N TYR A 101 3.14 -1.46 18.88
CA TYR A 101 1.91 -1.90 18.24
C TYR A 101 1.71 -1.19 16.88
N PHE A 102 1.86 0.13 16.83
CA PHE A 102 1.77 0.88 15.57
C PHE A 102 2.84 0.43 14.57
N ILE A 103 4.08 0.31 15.00
CA ILE A 103 5.20 -0.04 14.12
C ILE A 103 5.07 -1.47 13.60
N GLU A 104 4.91 -2.45 14.51
CA GLU A 104 5.02 -3.87 14.17
C GLU A 104 3.68 -4.52 13.77
N TYR A 105 2.54 -3.95 14.16
CA TYR A 105 1.23 -4.53 13.87
C TYR A 105 0.45 -3.74 12.84
N HIS A 106 0.96 -2.60 12.38
CA HIS A 106 0.33 -1.81 11.33
C HIS A 106 1.29 -1.39 10.23
N LEU A 107 2.22 -0.48 10.54
CA LEU A 107 2.96 0.22 9.49
C LEU A 107 3.95 -0.69 8.76
N ILE A 108 4.81 -1.39 9.47
CA ILE A 108 5.82 -2.28 8.86
C ILE A 108 5.19 -3.46 8.12
N PRO A 109 4.15 -4.16 8.65
CA PRO A 109 3.44 -5.16 7.87
C PRO A 109 2.82 -4.64 6.57
N MET A 110 2.24 -3.41 6.60
CA MET A 110 1.67 -2.81 5.40
C MET A 110 2.75 -2.48 4.37
N VAL A 111 3.86 -1.87 4.78
CA VAL A 111 5.00 -1.60 3.90
C VAL A 111 5.54 -2.90 3.32
N ALA A 112 5.77 -3.90 4.14
CA ALA A 112 6.28 -5.21 3.72
C ALA A 112 5.35 -5.90 2.71
N ALA A 113 4.03 -5.81 2.91
CA ALA A 113 3.04 -6.38 1.99
C ALA A 113 3.05 -5.66 0.63
N ILE A 114 3.11 -4.33 0.61
CA ILE A 114 3.09 -3.53 -0.64
C ILE A 114 4.30 -3.87 -1.52
N TRP A 115 5.49 -4.00 -0.93
CA TRP A 115 6.73 -4.26 -1.68
C TRP A 115 7.20 -5.72 -1.63
N SER A 116 6.41 -6.62 -1.05
CA SER A 116 6.76 -8.06 -0.93
C SER A 116 8.16 -8.28 -0.35
N MET A 117 8.48 -7.56 0.73
CA MET A 117 9.81 -7.57 1.35
C MET A 117 9.77 -8.00 2.81
N PRO A 118 10.88 -8.50 3.38
CA PRO A 118 10.99 -8.80 4.81
C PRO A 118 10.86 -7.54 5.69
N PHE A 119 10.38 -7.70 6.92
CA PHE A 119 10.13 -6.58 7.85
C PHE A 119 11.37 -5.75 8.19
N ASN A 120 12.55 -6.38 8.31
CA ASN A 120 13.81 -5.66 8.51
C ASN A 120 14.12 -4.74 7.32
N LYS A 121 13.92 -5.20 6.10
CA LYS A 121 14.12 -4.39 4.88
C LYS A 121 13.12 -3.25 4.75
N ALA A 122 11.88 -3.45 5.20
CA ALA A 122 10.89 -2.38 5.25
C ALA A 122 11.34 -1.20 6.13
N LYS A 123 12.07 -1.47 7.24
CA LYS A 123 12.64 -0.43 8.10
C LYS A 123 13.82 0.32 7.48
N GLU A 124 14.56 -0.31 6.57
CA GLU A 124 15.69 0.30 5.86
C GLU A 124 15.25 1.23 4.71
N MET A 125 13.95 1.22 4.33
CA MET A 125 13.41 2.05 3.26
C MET A 125 13.68 3.53 3.50
N PRO A 126 14.11 4.31 2.48
CA PRO A 126 14.24 5.76 2.60
C PRO A 126 12.90 6.41 2.96
N LEU A 127 12.91 7.25 4.01
CA LEU A 127 11.69 7.89 4.51
C LEU A 127 10.97 8.70 3.43
N LYS A 128 11.72 9.48 2.65
CA LYS A 128 11.16 10.32 1.57
C LYS A 128 10.44 9.49 0.51
N PHE A 129 11.01 8.33 0.13
CA PHE A 129 10.38 7.41 -0.81
C PHE A 129 9.06 6.85 -0.28
N PHE A 130 9.06 6.40 0.98
CA PHE A 130 7.86 5.92 1.67
C PHE A 130 6.75 6.99 1.69
N LEU A 131 7.09 8.21 2.15
CA LEU A 131 6.12 9.31 2.26
C LEU A 131 5.54 9.70 0.89
N ASN A 132 6.38 9.84 -0.13
CA ASN A 132 5.93 10.15 -1.49
C ASN A 132 4.99 9.08 -2.03
N PHE A 133 5.35 7.80 -1.89
CA PHE A 133 4.53 6.72 -2.38
C PHE A 133 3.16 6.70 -1.71
N PHE A 134 3.12 6.74 -0.37
CA PHE A 134 1.87 6.71 0.38
C PHE A 134 0.98 7.92 0.10
N THR A 135 1.57 9.10 -0.05
CA THR A 135 0.84 10.33 -0.38
C THR A 135 0.25 10.26 -1.79
N ASN A 136 1.07 9.91 -2.79
CA ASN A 136 0.65 9.83 -4.20
C ASN A 136 -0.46 8.80 -4.42
N HIS A 137 -0.39 7.67 -3.71
CA HIS A 137 -1.39 6.60 -3.81
C HIS A 137 -2.61 6.81 -2.89
N GLY A 138 -2.67 7.92 -2.16
CA GLY A 138 -3.77 8.23 -1.24
C GLY A 138 -3.88 7.27 -0.06
N LEU A 139 -2.80 6.57 0.32
CA LEU A 139 -2.81 5.57 1.38
C LEU A 139 -2.95 6.20 2.78
N PHE A 140 -2.59 7.46 2.95
CA PHE A 140 -2.84 8.23 4.17
C PHE A 140 -4.27 8.78 4.27
N LYS A 141 -5.10 8.65 3.23
CA LYS A 141 -6.48 9.15 3.24
C LYS A 141 -7.43 8.16 3.89
N PHE A 142 -8.35 8.63 4.73
CA PHE A 142 -9.45 7.83 5.29
C PHE A 142 -10.71 7.88 4.41
N LYS A 143 -10.88 8.97 3.65
CA LYS A 143 -12.00 9.21 2.74
C LYS A 143 -11.48 9.64 1.38
N ASN A 144 -12.32 9.56 0.35
CA ASN A 144 -12.00 9.97 -1.01
C ASN A 144 -10.71 9.31 -1.53
N ARG A 145 -10.55 8.02 -1.24
CA ARG A 145 -9.49 7.21 -1.83
C ARG A 145 -9.77 7.00 -3.31
N PRO A 146 -8.73 6.92 -4.16
CA PRO A 146 -8.94 6.59 -5.57
C PRO A 146 -9.61 5.21 -5.69
N GLN A 147 -10.47 5.05 -6.71
CA GLN A 147 -10.97 3.73 -7.07
C GLN A 147 -9.83 2.91 -7.65
N TRP A 148 -9.63 1.72 -7.13
CA TRP A 148 -8.65 0.78 -7.66
C TRP A 148 -9.30 -0.15 -8.68
N TYR A 149 -8.47 -0.58 -9.63
CA TYR A 149 -8.85 -1.48 -10.72
C TYR A 149 -7.82 -2.59 -10.85
N THR A 150 -8.25 -3.70 -11.42
CA THR A 150 -7.39 -4.80 -11.84
C THR A 150 -7.68 -5.17 -13.28
N VAL A 151 -6.69 -5.70 -13.99
CA VAL A 151 -6.90 -6.16 -15.37
C VAL A 151 -7.73 -7.44 -15.35
N SER A 152 -8.85 -7.43 -16.10
CA SER A 152 -9.69 -8.60 -16.29
C SER A 152 -8.89 -9.72 -16.98
N ASN A 153 -9.01 -10.93 -16.47
CA ASN A 153 -8.22 -12.08 -16.92
C ASN A 153 -6.70 -11.96 -16.66
N ARG A 154 -6.31 -11.17 -15.65
CA ARG A 154 -4.93 -11.00 -15.17
C ARG A 154 -4.02 -10.29 -16.21
N SER A 155 -2.77 -10.07 -15.82
CA SER A 155 -1.77 -9.37 -16.64
C SER A 155 -1.50 -10.03 -18.01
N ARG A 156 -1.73 -11.33 -18.14
CA ARG A 156 -1.59 -12.05 -19.42
C ARG A 156 -2.45 -11.42 -20.53
N ALA A 157 -3.62 -10.88 -20.18
CA ALA A 157 -4.55 -10.30 -21.16
C ALA A 157 -3.94 -9.09 -21.89
N TYR A 158 -3.32 -8.16 -21.17
CA TYR A 158 -2.69 -7.02 -21.82
C TYR A 158 -1.37 -7.38 -22.48
N VAL A 159 -0.58 -8.29 -21.90
CA VAL A 159 0.65 -8.78 -22.54
C VAL A 159 0.35 -9.35 -23.91
N LYS A 160 -0.68 -10.22 -24.01
CA LYS A 160 -1.11 -10.77 -25.31
C LYS A 160 -1.46 -9.66 -26.30
N LYS A 161 -2.27 -8.68 -25.88
CA LYS A 161 -2.66 -7.57 -26.77
C LYS A 161 -1.50 -6.70 -27.24
N VAL A 162 -0.47 -6.55 -26.41
CA VAL A 162 0.78 -5.88 -26.79
C VAL A 162 1.54 -6.72 -27.80
N THR A 163 1.78 -7.99 -27.47
CA THR A 163 2.57 -8.89 -28.36
C THR A 163 1.92 -9.10 -29.72
N ASP A 164 0.59 -9.16 -29.79
CA ASP A 164 -0.16 -9.28 -31.05
C ASP A 164 0.00 -8.05 -31.98
N LYS A 165 0.45 -6.90 -31.45
CA LYS A 165 0.73 -5.67 -32.23
C LYS A 165 2.19 -5.51 -32.65
N ILE A 166 3.09 -6.36 -32.16
CA ILE A 166 4.50 -6.31 -32.54
C ILE A 166 4.66 -6.99 -33.89
N SER A 167 5.14 -6.24 -34.87
CA SER A 167 5.40 -6.74 -36.23
C SER A 167 6.76 -7.45 -36.38
N GLY A 168 7.63 -7.36 -35.37
CA GLY A 168 8.94 -7.96 -35.36
C GLY A 168 8.97 -9.31 -34.62
N GLU A 169 10.13 -9.96 -34.62
CA GLU A 169 10.36 -11.19 -33.89
C GLU A 169 10.43 -10.96 -32.36
N ILE A 170 9.85 -11.88 -31.60
CA ILE A 170 9.87 -11.85 -30.14
C ILE A 170 10.77 -12.97 -29.62
N PHE A 171 11.92 -12.61 -29.12
CA PHE A 171 12.86 -13.56 -28.52
C PHE A 171 12.52 -13.78 -27.05
N LYS A 172 12.31 -15.05 -26.66
CA LYS A 172 12.05 -15.46 -25.27
C LYS A 172 13.31 -16.10 -24.68
N ASN A 173 13.47 -16.00 -23.35
CA ASN A 173 14.59 -16.57 -22.61
C ASN A 173 15.97 -16.02 -23.04
N TYR A 174 16.03 -14.84 -23.62
CA TYR A 174 17.25 -14.15 -23.97
C TYR A 174 17.80 -13.41 -22.74
N LYS A 175 19.08 -13.65 -22.38
CA LYS A 175 19.79 -12.96 -21.30
C LYS A 175 20.76 -11.96 -21.86
#